data_dbd74ec5e8b80f8f1c505625da663aa8
#
_entry.id   dbd74ec5e8b80f8f1c505625da663aa8
#
_cell.length_a   1.000
_cell.length_b   1.000
_cell.length_c   1.000
_cell.angle_alpha   90.00
_cell.angle_beta   90.00
_cell.angle_gamma   90.00
#
_symmetry.space_group_name_H-M   'P 1'
#
loop_
_entity.id
_entity.type
_entity.pdbx_description
1 polymer ?
#
loop_
_entity_poly.entity_id
_entity_poly.type
_entity_poly.pdbx_seq_one_letter_code
_entity_poly.pdbx_strand_id
1 'polypeptide(L)'
;MAMGNRLLLAAGGTGGHMFPAQALAETLKAQGWDIAMMTDARGRKHAGKIPADPIIGVKAASITPRRPLAAIIGTFKLAKGVIQARKFIKDWKPDVVVGFGGYPAFPAMRAAQDMGIPTIIHEQNAVLGRVNRVFAAKALHVASGFSDLQKIPESAHHVVTGNPMRDQVISTIPKKYTLPKDDIHILIVGGSLGAKIVSQTMPAAIALLPTRICKRLRVVQQTRPEYQDGARQTYKEAGVEAICETFFSDIETHLANAHYIIGRAGASSVSEIAVMGKPSFCLLYTSPSPRDATLSRMPSSA
;
A
#
# COMPACT_ATOMS: atom_id res chain seq x y z
N MET A 1 0.29 30.59 22.25
CA MET A 1 0.94 30.30 20.95
C MET A 1 0.01 29.38 20.19
N ALA A 2 -0.45 29.77 19.02
CA ALA A 2 -1.21 28.86 18.17
C ALA A 2 -0.35 27.63 17.94
N MET A 3 -0.86 26.44 18.28
CA MET A 3 -0.16 25.18 17.95
C MET A 3 -0.05 25.14 16.43
N GLY A 4 1.18 25.21 15.93
CA GLY A 4 1.44 25.08 14.50
C GLY A 4 1.05 23.66 14.09
N ASN A 5 0.21 23.52 13.10
CA ASN A 5 -0.25 22.22 12.61
C ASN A 5 0.74 21.72 11.54
N ARG A 6 1.95 21.31 11.94
CA ARG A 6 3.00 20.81 11.03
C ARG A 6 3.18 19.32 11.15
N LEU A 7 2.86 18.60 10.09
CA LEU A 7 2.98 17.15 10.01
C LEU A 7 4.13 16.74 9.09
N LEU A 8 5.05 15.91 9.59
CA LEU A 8 6.04 15.25 8.75
C LEU A 8 5.61 13.79 8.50
N LEU A 9 5.34 13.46 7.25
CA LEU A 9 5.07 12.10 6.81
C LEU A 9 6.37 11.36 6.48
N ALA A 10 6.50 10.14 6.97
CA ALA A 10 7.63 9.26 6.69
C ALA A 10 7.12 7.96 6.06
N ALA A 11 7.22 7.86 4.75
CA ALA A 11 6.76 6.71 3.99
C ALA A 11 7.64 6.49 2.75
N GLY A 12 7.60 5.30 2.17
CA GLY A 12 8.29 5.06 0.91
C GLY A 12 8.24 3.61 0.45
N GLY A 13 8.88 3.35 -0.68
CA GLY A 13 8.94 2.04 -1.30
C GLY A 13 7.79 1.78 -2.25
N THR A 14 6.67 1.25 -1.78
CA THR A 14 5.53 0.83 -2.62
C THR A 14 4.24 1.59 -2.28
N GLY A 15 3.23 1.47 -3.15
CA GLY A 15 1.90 2.05 -2.93
C GLY A 15 1.27 1.68 -1.58
N GLY A 16 1.56 0.48 -1.04
CA GLY A 16 1.03 0.05 0.25
C GLY A 16 1.36 0.97 1.43
N HIS A 17 2.48 1.69 1.40
CA HIS A 17 2.82 2.70 2.41
C HIS A 17 2.50 4.13 1.93
N MET A 18 2.56 4.36 0.62
CA MET A 18 2.39 5.69 0.04
C MET A 18 0.92 6.12 -0.01
N PHE A 19 0.00 5.22 -0.33
CA PHE A 19 -1.43 5.54 -0.43
C PHE A 19 -2.08 5.92 0.91
N PRO A 20 -1.84 5.20 2.02
CA PRO A 20 -2.30 5.66 3.34
C PRO A 20 -1.69 6.99 3.77
N ALA A 21 -0.41 7.24 3.43
CA ALA A 21 0.22 8.54 3.68
C ALA A 21 -0.41 9.65 2.85
N GLN A 22 -0.78 9.38 1.59
CA GLN A 22 -1.51 10.31 0.74
C GLN A 22 -2.89 10.65 1.33
N ALA A 23 -3.66 9.65 1.72
CA ALA A 23 -4.98 9.82 2.29
C ALA A 23 -4.95 10.71 3.55
N LEU A 24 -3.98 10.46 4.46
CA LEU A 24 -3.80 11.31 5.63
C LEU A 24 -3.41 12.75 5.24
N ALA A 25 -2.53 12.90 4.24
CA ALA A 25 -2.13 14.21 3.75
C ALA A 25 -3.31 15.00 3.16
N GLU A 26 -4.13 14.36 2.32
CA GLU A 26 -5.32 14.98 1.73
C GLU A 26 -6.26 15.51 2.81
N THR A 27 -6.60 14.66 3.79
CA THR A 27 -7.50 15.02 4.89
C THR A 27 -6.96 16.18 5.74
N LEU A 28 -5.69 16.11 6.17
CA LEU A 28 -5.14 17.14 7.05
C LEU A 28 -4.80 18.42 6.31
N LYS A 29 -4.44 18.36 5.02
CA LYS A 29 -4.25 19.56 4.20
C LYS A 29 -5.55 20.35 4.06
N ALA A 30 -6.69 19.66 3.89
CA ALA A 30 -8.02 20.29 3.87
C ALA A 30 -8.38 20.95 5.21
N GLN A 31 -7.77 20.51 6.31
CA GLN A 31 -7.93 21.07 7.65
C GLN A 31 -6.90 22.17 7.97
N GLY A 32 -6.11 22.61 6.98
CA GLY A 32 -5.15 23.70 7.13
C GLY A 32 -3.78 23.29 7.71
N TRP A 33 -3.45 22.00 7.73
CA TRP A 33 -2.12 21.56 8.17
C TRP A 33 -1.04 21.84 7.11
N ASP A 34 0.14 22.22 7.59
CA ASP A 34 1.36 22.21 6.80
C ASP A 34 1.96 20.81 6.78
N ILE A 35 2.16 20.26 5.60
CA ILE A 35 2.58 18.87 5.44
C ILE A 35 3.90 18.81 4.67
N ALA A 36 4.89 18.19 5.27
CA ALA A 36 6.13 17.79 4.59
C ALA A 36 6.20 16.26 4.50
N MET A 37 7.00 15.75 3.58
CA MET A 37 7.19 14.32 3.41
C MET A 37 8.65 13.94 3.25
N MET A 38 9.07 12.89 3.95
CA MET A 38 10.33 12.20 3.70
C MET A 38 10.10 10.84 3.06
N THR A 39 10.77 10.60 1.92
CA THR A 39 10.61 9.38 1.14
C THR A 39 11.90 8.99 0.41
N ASP A 40 11.99 7.75 -0.10
CA ASP A 40 13.10 7.31 -0.96
C ASP A 40 12.83 7.61 -2.45
N ALA A 41 13.79 7.28 -3.31
CA ALA A 41 13.68 7.49 -4.75
C ALA A 41 12.49 6.72 -5.38
N ARG A 42 12.09 5.57 -4.79
CA ARG A 42 10.93 4.80 -5.26
C ARG A 42 9.63 5.46 -4.84
N GLY A 43 9.55 5.91 -3.58
CA GLY A 43 8.39 6.65 -3.08
C GLY A 43 8.15 7.96 -3.82
N ARG A 44 9.22 8.66 -4.24
CA ARG A 44 9.10 9.88 -5.06
C ARG A 44 8.29 9.70 -6.35
N LYS A 45 8.36 8.52 -6.96
CA LYS A 45 7.56 8.23 -8.16
C LYS A 45 6.05 8.26 -7.89
N HIS A 46 5.65 7.99 -6.66
CA HIS A 46 4.24 8.01 -6.20
C HIS A 46 3.87 9.30 -5.47
N ALA A 47 4.86 10.13 -5.12
CA ALA A 47 4.67 11.31 -4.28
C ALA A 47 4.02 12.50 -5.02
N GLY A 48 3.99 12.51 -6.35
CA GLY A 48 3.48 13.64 -7.14
C GLY A 48 2.00 13.98 -6.95
N LYS A 49 1.23 13.06 -6.36
CA LYS A 49 -0.19 13.27 -6.02
C LYS A 49 -0.40 13.60 -4.54
N ILE A 50 0.65 13.55 -3.71
CA ILE A 50 0.55 13.80 -2.27
C ILE A 50 0.65 15.31 -2.02
N PRO A 51 -0.31 15.93 -1.34
CA PRO A 51 -0.31 17.38 -1.06
C PRO A 51 0.67 17.71 0.09
N ALA A 52 1.95 17.44 -0.11
CA ALA A 52 3.03 17.70 0.82
C ALA A 52 4.10 18.58 0.16
N ASP A 53 4.51 19.61 0.86
CA ASP A 53 5.60 20.51 0.46
C ASP A 53 6.37 20.98 1.72
N PRO A 54 7.69 20.71 1.78
CA PRO A 54 8.54 20.06 0.80
C PRO A 54 8.48 18.52 0.82
N ILE A 55 8.79 17.89 -0.31
CA ILE A 55 9.06 16.45 -0.42
C ILE A 55 10.56 16.18 -0.47
N ILE A 56 11.11 15.53 0.55
CA ILE A 56 12.53 15.35 0.75
C ILE A 56 12.92 13.90 0.48
N GLY A 57 13.89 13.72 -0.40
CA GLY A 57 14.49 12.43 -0.66
C GLY A 57 15.48 12.04 0.44
N VAL A 58 15.26 10.93 1.11
CA VAL A 58 16.20 10.38 2.11
C VAL A 58 16.93 9.15 1.57
N LYS A 59 18.20 9.02 1.96
CA LYS A 59 18.96 7.80 1.70
C LYS A 59 18.50 6.75 2.71
N ALA A 60 17.84 5.70 2.19
CA ALA A 60 17.44 4.55 2.97
C ALA A 60 17.88 3.27 2.27
N ALA A 61 18.22 2.26 3.03
CA ALA A 61 18.58 0.94 2.53
C ALA A 61 18.01 -0.15 3.42
N SER A 62 17.65 -1.28 2.81
CA SER A 62 17.31 -2.47 3.57
C SER A 62 18.60 -3.11 4.09
N ILE A 63 18.64 -3.39 5.39
CA ILE A 63 19.72 -4.17 5.99
C ILE A 63 19.38 -5.64 5.83
N THR A 64 20.17 -6.36 5.02
CA THR A 64 20.00 -7.80 4.82
C THR A 64 21.15 -8.52 5.54
N PRO A 65 20.91 -9.18 6.70
CA PRO A 65 21.98 -9.80 7.50
C PRO A 65 22.80 -10.86 6.74
N ARG A 66 22.20 -11.49 5.74
CA ARG A 66 22.86 -12.53 4.92
C ARG A 66 23.96 -11.99 3.98
N ARG A 67 24.17 -10.68 3.91
CA ARG A 67 25.19 -10.03 3.06
C ARG A 67 25.93 -8.98 3.89
N PRO A 68 27.02 -9.33 4.59
CA PRO A 68 27.66 -8.47 5.57
C PRO A 68 28.16 -7.13 4.99
N LEU A 69 28.79 -7.13 3.84
CA LEU A 69 29.23 -5.90 3.16
C LEU A 69 28.04 -5.00 2.78
N ALA A 70 26.96 -5.57 2.28
CA ALA A 70 25.75 -4.81 1.95
C ALA A 70 25.07 -4.26 3.22
N ALA A 71 25.14 -4.99 4.34
CA ALA A 71 24.63 -4.53 5.64
C ALA A 71 25.43 -3.32 6.16
N ILE A 72 26.75 -3.33 6.08
CA ILE A 72 27.62 -2.20 6.46
C ILE A 72 27.29 -0.96 5.62
N ILE A 73 27.23 -1.12 4.30
CA ILE A 73 26.87 -0.01 3.40
C ILE A 73 25.45 0.51 3.70
N GLY A 74 24.52 -0.41 3.99
CA GLY A 74 23.15 -0.09 4.36
C GLY A 74 23.07 0.74 5.65
N THR A 75 23.87 0.38 6.66
CA THR A 75 23.96 1.11 7.93
C THR A 75 24.51 2.52 7.73
N PHE A 76 25.57 2.69 6.94
CA PHE A 76 26.08 4.02 6.59
C PHE A 76 25.06 4.88 5.85
N LYS A 77 24.30 4.29 4.91
CA LYS A 77 23.22 5.01 4.22
C LYS A 77 22.12 5.44 5.17
N LEU A 78 21.72 4.57 6.12
CA LEU A 78 20.74 4.92 7.14
C LEU A 78 21.24 6.00 8.07
N ALA A 79 22.49 5.94 8.54
CA ALA A 79 23.09 6.97 9.39
C ALA A 79 23.10 8.35 8.70
N LYS A 80 23.52 8.40 7.42
CA LYS A 80 23.42 9.63 6.61
C LYS A 80 21.98 10.12 6.47
N GLY A 81 21.03 9.22 6.28
CA GLY A 81 19.61 9.56 6.24
C GLY A 81 19.10 10.15 7.55
N VAL A 82 19.51 9.62 8.71
CA VAL A 82 19.16 10.16 10.03
C VAL A 82 19.74 11.55 10.25
N ILE A 83 20.99 11.79 9.87
CA ILE A 83 21.61 13.12 9.95
C ILE A 83 20.84 14.12 9.08
N GLN A 84 20.49 13.74 7.86
CA GLN A 84 19.68 14.56 6.95
C GLN A 84 18.30 14.86 7.55
N ALA A 85 17.63 13.83 8.12
CA ALA A 85 16.34 14.00 8.76
C ALA A 85 16.40 14.91 9.99
N ARG A 86 17.43 14.77 10.84
CA ARG A 86 17.66 15.66 12.00
C ARG A 86 17.81 17.12 11.59
N LYS A 87 18.61 17.39 10.54
CA LYS A 87 18.78 18.75 10.03
C LYS A 87 17.43 19.33 9.60
N PHE A 88 16.69 18.59 8.77
CA PHE A 88 15.39 19.05 8.30
C PHE A 88 14.39 19.27 9.44
N ILE A 89 14.27 18.33 10.36
CA ILE A 89 13.36 18.41 11.51
C ILE A 89 13.70 19.63 12.39
N LYS A 90 15.00 19.91 12.59
CA LYS A 90 15.46 21.09 13.35
C LYS A 90 15.03 22.40 12.68
N ASP A 91 15.12 22.46 11.35
CA ASP A 91 14.82 23.68 10.58
C ASP A 91 13.31 23.85 10.39
N TRP A 92 12.59 22.78 10.04
CA TRP A 92 11.15 22.80 9.71
C TRP A 92 10.22 22.70 10.95
N LYS A 93 10.70 22.11 12.06
CA LYS A 93 10.03 21.99 13.36
C LYS A 93 8.62 21.37 13.25
N PRO A 94 8.48 20.11 12.85
CA PRO A 94 7.18 19.42 12.87
C PRO A 94 6.66 19.26 14.29
N ASP A 95 5.35 19.37 14.48
CA ASP A 95 4.69 19.08 15.74
C ASP A 95 4.53 17.58 15.97
N VAL A 96 4.42 16.82 14.88
CA VAL A 96 4.28 15.36 14.90
C VAL A 96 4.90 14.74 13.66
N VAL A 97 5.43 13.52 13.82
CA VAL A 97 5.94 12.70 12.71
C VAL A 97 5.14 11.43 12.61
N VAL A 98 4.58 11.13 11.44
CA VAL A 98 3.81 9.90 11.19
C VAL A 98 4.57 8.97 10.25
N GLY A 99 4.91 7.78 10.75
CA GLY A 99 5.60 6.74 10.02
C GLY A 99 4.64 5.66 9.50
N PHE A 100 4.67 5.43 8.17
CA PHE A 100 3.86 4.40 7.52
C PHE A 100 4.63 3.09 7.28
N GLY A 101 5.85 3.01 7.80
CA GLY A 101 6.68 1.82 7.65
C GLY A 101 7.57 1.82 6.41
N GLY A 102 8.22 0.68 6.21
CA GLY A 102 9.28 0.56 5.21
C GLY A 102 10.59 1.23 5.67
N TYR A 103 11.71 0.83 5.04
CA TYR A 103 13.02 1.39 5.40
C TYR A 103 13.14 2.90 5.19
N PRO A 104 12.43 3.54 4.23
CA PRO A 104 12.46 4.99 4.07
C PRO A 104 11.89 5.78 5.25
N ALA A 105 11.01 5.20 6.06
CA ALA A 105 10.48 5.84 7.26
C ALA A 105 11.50 5.89 8.41
N PHE A 106 12.48 4.98 8.42
CA PHE A 106 13.43 4.83 9.52
C PHE A 106 14.18 6.13 9.87
N PRO A 107 14.77 6.88 8.91
CA PRO A 107 15.54 8.09 9.22
C PRO A 107 14.71 9.15 9.93
N ALA A 108 13.51 9.43 9.45
CA ALA A 108 12.63 10.44 10.03
C ALA A 108 12.14 10.03 11.41
N MET A 109 11.68 8.78 11.57
CA MET A 109 11.21 8.24 12.85
C MET A 109 12.31 8.25 13.90
N ARG A 110 13.53 7.82 13.54
CA ARG A 110 14.68 7.82 14.44
C ARG A 110 15.05 9.24 14.88
N ALA A 111 15.15 10.16 13.91
CA ALA A 111 15.49 11.54 14.21
C ALA A 111 14.44 12.21 15.11
N ALA A 112 13.15 11.99 14.84
CA ALA A 112 12.07 12.56 15.63
C ALA A 112 12.09 12.05 17.09
N GLN A 113 12.21 10.74 17.30
CA GLN A 113 12.26 10.17 18.65
C GLN A 113 13.51 10.63 19.43
N ASP A 114 14.68 10.74 18.77
CA ASP A 114 15.89 11.24 19.39
C ASP A 114 15.79 12.73 19.77
N MET A 115 14.95 13.50 19.08
CA MET A 115 14.73 14.93 19.34
C MET A 115 13.51 15.19 20.22
N GLY A 116 12.86 14.16 20.75
CA GLY A 116 11.68 14.28 21.63
C GLY A 116 10.41 14.73 20.91
N ILE A 117 10.35 14.64 19.59
CA ILE A 117 9.15 15.00 18.81
C ILE A 117 8.16 13.84 18.86
N PRO A 118 6.87 14.09 19.11
CA PRO A 118 5.84 13.08 19.09
C PRO A 118 5.83 12.28 17.79
N THR A 119 5.79 10.95 17.89
CA THR A 119 5.72 10.08 16.72
C THR A 119 4.48 9.20 16.77
N ILE A 120 3.85 9.01 15.63
CA ILE A 120 2.76 8.07 15.44
C ILE A 120 3.19 7.07 14.37
N ILE A 121 2.82 5.81 14.54
CA ILE A 121 3.02 4.76 13.54
C ILE A 121 1.65 4.38 13.00
N HIS A 122 1.54 4.25 11.69
CA HIS A 122 0.42 3.57 11.07
C HIS A 122 0.89 2.28 10.41
N GLU A 123 0.29 1.15 10.83
CA GLU A 123 0.54 -0.16 10.25
C GLU A 123 -0.67 -0.63 9.43
N GLN A 124 -0.46 -0.87 8.15
CA GLN A 124 -1.50 -1.25 7.21
C GLN A 124 -1.82 -2.75 7.25
N ASN A 125 -0.87 -3.55 7.74
CA ASN A 125 -0.96 -5.02 7.76
C ASN A 125 -1.36 -5.53 9.14
N ALA A 126 -1.84 -6.78 9.21
CA ALA A 126 -2.13 -7.46 10.48
C ALA A 126 -0.86 -7.85 11.28
N VAL A 127 0.33 -7.63 10.73
CA VAL A 127 1.61 -7.91 11.42
C VAL A 127 2.48 -6.67 11.39
N LEU A 128 2.85 -6.17 12.56
CA LEU A 128 3.69 -4.98 12.68
C LEU A 128 5.03 -5.15 11.95
N GLY A 129 5.29 -4.27 10.99
CA GLY A 129 6.48 -4.33 10.13
C GLY A 129 7.78 -4.14 10.90
N ARG A 130 8.90 -4.64 10.38
CA ARG A 130 10.21 -4.62 11.06
C ARG A 130 10.65 -3.22 11.48
N VAL A 131 10.45 -2.22 10.64
CA VAL A 131 10.80 -0.82 10.95
C VAL A 131 9.87 -0.27 12.03
N ASN A 132 8.57 -0.48 11.88
CA ASN A 132 7.57 -0.02 12.84
C ASN A 132 7.81 -0.62 14.24
N ARG A 133 8.24 -1.89 14.34
CA ARG A 133 8.58 -2.53 15.63
C ARG A 133 9.71 -1.84 16.39
N VAL A 134 10.69 -1.26 15.68
CA VAL A 134 11.81 -0.55 16.31
C VAL A 134 11.33 0.68 17.07
N PHE A 135 10.28 1.32 16.57
CA PHE A 135 9.81 2.62 17.08
C PHE A 135 8.54 2.51 17.92
N ALA A 136 7.85 1.36 17.90
CA ALA A 136 6.51 1.20 18.48
C ALA A 136 6.45 1.48 19.98
N ALA A 137 7.45 1.02 20.75
CA ALA A 137 7.48 1.21 22.20
C ALA A 137 7.64 2.69 22.64
N LYS A 138 8.16 3.55 21.78
CA LYS A 138 8.37 4.99 22.05
C LYS A 138 7.42 5.87 21.24
N ALA A 139 6.57 5.30 20.41
CA ALA A 139 5.57 6.05 19.68
C ALA A 139 4.43 6.47 20.61
N LEU A 140 3.89 7.68 20.38
CA LEU A 140 2.70 8.15 21.10
C LEU A 140 1.53 7.19 20.88
N HIS A 141 1.33 6.76 19.62
CA HIS A 141 0.34 5.75 19.26
C HIS A 141 0.84 4.87 18.12
N VAL A 142 0.37 3.62 18.12
CA VAL A 142 0.45 2.70 17.00
C VAL A 142 -0.96 2.51 16.45
N ALA A 143 -1.29 3.27 15.41
CA ALA A 143 -2.53 3.13 14.67
C ALA A 143 -2.44 1.91 13.74
N SER A 144 -3.50 1.15 13.58
CA SER A 144 -3.51 -0.04 12.73
C SER A 144 -4.75 -0.15 11.85
N GLY A 145 -4.55 -0.80 10.69
CA GLY A 145 -5.64 -1.12 9.77
C GLY A 145 -6.53 -2.27 10.26
N PHE A 146 -6.03 -3.10 11.19
CA PHE A 146 -6.72 -4.29 11.69
C PHE A 146 -6.65 -4.36 13.21
N SER A 147 -7.71 -4.92 13.82
CA SER A 147 -7.79 -5.07 15.28
C SER A 147 -6.78 -6.06 15.86
N ASP A 148 -6.53 -7.16 15.16
CA ASP A 148 -5.52 -8.16 15.54
C ASP A 148 -4.16 -7.80 14.94
N LEU A 149 -3.45 -6.86 15.60
CA LEU A 149 -2.10 -6.48 15.19
C LEU A 149 -1.07 -7.34 15.90
N GLN A 150 -0.50 -8.29 15.18
CA GLN A 150 0.55 -9.17 15.71
C GLN A 150 1.91 -8.46 15.83
N LYS A 151 2.73 -8.95 16.77
CA LYS A 151 4.11 -8.48 17.04
C LYS A 151 4.19 -7.02 17.50
N ILE A 152 3.13 -6.51 18.07
CA ILE A 152 3.15 -5.22 18.76
C ILE A 152 3.77 -5.39 20.15
N PRO A 153 4.65 -4.49 20.61
CA PRO A 153 5.14 -4.50 21.99
C PRO A 153 4.01 -4.23 22.98
N GLU A 154 4.03 -4.89 24.14
CA GLU A 154 3.03 -4.69 25.21
C GLU A 154 2.98 -3.23 25.71
N SER A 155 4.12 -2.54 25.69
CA SER A 155 4.22 -1.13 26.10
C SER A 155 3.68 -0.13 25.06
N ALA A 156 3.27 -0.59 23.88
CA ALA A 156 2.80 0.31 22.82
C ALA A 156 1.31 0.65 22.98
N HIS A 157 0.97 1.92 22.83
CA HIS A 157 -0.42 2.38 22.82
C HIS A 157 -1.05 2.07 21.45
N HIS A 158 -1.78 0.96 21.36
CA HIS A 158 -2.42 0.52 20.14
C HIS A 158 -3.83 1.13 19.97
N VAL A 159 -4.10 1.64 18.77
CA VAL A 159 -5.41 2.19 18.38
C VAL A 159 -5.81 1.63 17.01
N VAL A 160 -7.00 1.07 16.91
CA VAL A 160 -7.53 0.58 15.63
C VAL A 160 -8.22 1.72 14.90
N THR A 161 -7.65 2.16 13.78
CA THR A 161 -8.17 3.27 12.98
C THR A 161 -8.74 2.83 11.63
N GLY A 162 -8.51 1.60 11.24
CA GLY A 162 -8.67 1.18 9.86
C GLY A 162 -7.53 1.68 8.97
N ASN A 163 -7.54 1.29 7.70
CA ASN A 163 -6.60 1.81 6.71
C ASN A 163 -7.13 3.10 6.08
N PRO A 164 -6.37 4.21 6.10
CA PRO A 164 -6.77 5.45 5.44
C PRO A 164 -6.99 5.23 3.94
N MET A 165 -8.09 5.76 3.44
CA MET A 165 -8.51 5.68 2.04
C MET A 165 -8.38 7.03 1.36
N ARG A 166 -7.87 7.03 0.12
CA ARG A 166 -7.77 8.24 -0.71
C ARG A 166 -9.17 8.77 -1.05
N ASP A 167 -9.32 10.08 -1.12
CA ASP A 167 -10.60 10.72 -1.45
C ASP A 167 -11.18 10.24 -2.77
N GLN A 168 -10.32 9.96 -3.76
CA GLN A 168 -10.72 9.39 -5.05
C GLN A 168 -11.41 8.03 -4.91
N VAL A 169 -10.96 7.18 -3.98
CA VAL A 169 -11.61 5.88 -3.68
C VAL A 169 -12.94 6.11 -2.98
N ILE A 170 -12.96 6.98 -1.97
CA ILE A 170 -14.16 7.28 -1.18
C ILE A 170 -15.28 7.85 -2.06
N SER A 171 -14.94 8.77 -2.96
CA SER A 171 -15.91 9.43 -3.85
C SER A 171 -16.54 8.48 -4.88
N THR A 172 -15.90 7.34 -5.15
CA THR A 172 -16.40 6.34 -6.11
C THR A 172 -17.11 5.15 -5.47
N ILE A 173 -17.26 5.12 -4.13
CA ILE A 173 -17.95 4.03 -3.42
C ILE A 173 -19.39 3.93 -3.94
N PRO A 174 -19.79 2.78 -4.50
CA PRO A 174 -21.14 2.62 -5.01
C PRO A 174 -22.15 2.56 -3.86
N LYS A 175 -23.28 3.24 -4.01
CA LYS A 175 -24.35 3.22 -3.00
C LYS A 175 -24.91 1.81 -2.77
N LYS A 176 -24.81 0.93 -3.77
CA LYS A 176 -25.39 -0.41 -3.76
C LYS A 176 -24.62 -1.32 -4.71
N TYR A 177 -24.37 -2.55 -4.29
CA TYR A 177 -23.88 -3.58 -5.21
C TYR A 177 -24.98 -3.97 -6.21
N THR A 178 -24.62 -4.05 -7.48
CA THR A 178 -25.54 -4.44 -8.56
C THR A 178 -25.07 -5.77 -9.15
N LEU A 179 -25.98 -6.75 -9.21
CA LEU A 179 -25.72 -8.02 -9.87
C LEU A 179 -25.56 -7.81 -11.40
N PRO A 180 -24.64 -8.55 -12.04
CA PRO A 180 -24.49 -8.49 -13.49
C PRO A 180 -25.76 -8.99 -14.19
N LYS A 181 -26.27 -8.22 -15.14
CA LYS A 181 -27.42 -8.63 -15.99
C LYS A 181 -26.92 -9.24 -17.29
N ASP A 182 -26.39 -8.40 -18.18
CA ASP A 182 -25.89 -8.81 -19.50
C ASP A 182 -24.38 -9.00 -19.48
N ASP A 183 -23.63 -7.95 -19.23
CA ASP A 183 -22.18 -7.97 -19.13
C ASP A 183 -21.71 -8.26 -17.72
N ILE A 184 -20.60 -8.97 -17.60
CA ILE A 184 -19.94 -9.32 -16.35
C ILE A 184 -18.58 -8.62 -16.31
N HIS A 185 -18.47 -7.58 -15.50
CA HIS A 185 -17.24 -6.82 -15.34
C HIS A 185 -16.33 -7.46 -14.30
N ILE A 186 -15.13 -7.86 -14.70
CA ILE A 186 -14.11 -8.46 -13.82
C ILE A 186 -12.89 -7.57 -13.79
N LEU A 187 -12.49 -7.14 -12.60
CA LEU A 187 -11.22 -6.46 -12.39
C LEU A 187 -10.19 -7.45 -11.84
N ILE A 188 -9.03 -7.53 -12.48
CA ILE A 188 -7.92 -8.40 -12.09
C ILE A 188 -6.70 -7.56 -11.75
N VAL A 189 -6.27 -7.57 -10.47
CA VAL A 189 -5.19 -6.72 -9.98
C VAL A 189 -4.10 -7.52 -9.27
N GLY A 190 -2.86 -7.24 -9.64
CA GLY A 190 -1.67 -7.91 -9.07
C GLY A 190 -1.01 -7.17 -7.90
N GLY A 191 -1.55 -6.01 -7.50
CA GLY A 191 -0.92 -5.07 -6.57
C GLY A 191 0.07 -4.13 -7.27
N SER A 192 0.75 -3.25 -6.52
CA SER A 192 1.52 -2.10 -7.03
C SER A 192 2.58 -2.39 -8.11
N LEU A 193 3.09 -3.62 -8.18
CA LEU A 193 4.10 -4.04 -9.17
C LEU A 193 3.58 -5.05 -10.19
N GLY A 194 2.30 -5.39 -10.14
CA GLY A 194 1.72 -6.51 -10.87
C GLY A 194 2.23 -7.86 -10.36
N ALA A 195 1.43 -8.90 -10.45
CA ALA A 195 1.81 -10.26 -10.07
C ALA A 195 2.07 -11.10 -11.31
N LYS A 196 3.29 -11.64 -11.44
CA LYS A 196 3.67 -12.51 -12.56
C LYS A 196 2.66 -13.64 -12.76
N ILE A 197 2.34 -14.37 -11.69
CA ILE A 197 1.42 -15.50 -11.74
C ILE A 197 0.01 -15.08 -12.22
N VAL A 198 -0.50 -13.95 -11.75
CA VAL A 198 -1.80 -13.42 -12.18
C VAL A 198 -1.77 -13.03 -13.65
N SER A 199 -0.68 -12.36 -14.11
CA SER A 199 -0.52 -11.96 -15.51
C SER A 199 -0.46 -13.17 -16.46
N GLN A 200 0.12 -14.29 -16.03
CA GLN A 200 0.27 -15.49 -16.84
C GLN A 200 -0.95 -16.40 -16.82
N THR A 201 -1.55 -16.61 -15.63
CA THR A 201 -2.60 -17.63 -15.45
C THR A 201 -4.00 -17.15 -15.74
N MET A 202 -4.31 -15.88 -15.46
CA MET A 202 -5.69 -15.41 -15.56
C MET A 202 -6.24 -15.40 -16.99
N PRO A 203 -5.48 -14.97 -18.03
CA PRO A 203 -5.98 -15.05 -19.40
C PRO A 203 -6.34 -16.47 -19.82
N ALA A 204 -5.43 -17.43 -19.55
CA ALA A 204 -5.65 -18.83 -19.87
C ALA A 204 -6.83 -19.43 -19.09
N ALA A 205 -6.96 -19.12 -17.80
CA ALA A 205 -8.07 -19.61 -16.98
C ALA A 205 -9.42 -19.10 -17.46
N ILE A 206 -9.51 -17.83 -17.85
CA ILE A 206 -10.74 -17.24 -18.40
C ILE A 206 -11.07 -17.84 -19.77
N ALA A 207 -10.06 -18.11 -20.61
CA ALA A 207 -10.26 -18.74 -21.92
C ALA A 207 -10.82 -20.18 -21.82
N LEU A 208 -10.70 -20.85 -20.68
CA LEU A 208 -11.33 -22.17 -20.44
C LEU A 208 -12.83 -22.10 -20.12
N LEU A 209 -13.38 -20.92 -19.91
CA LEU A 209 -14.80 -20.77 -19.63
C LEU A 209 -15.64 -21.05 -20.88
N PRO A 210 -16.90 -21.51 -20.72
CA PRO A 210 -17.80 -21.70 -21.85
C PRO A 210 -17.94 -20.41 -22.69
N THR A 211 -17.96 -20.54 -24.02
CA THR A 211 -18.02 -19.40 -24.96
C THR A 211 -19.18 -18.43 -24.65
N ARG A 212 -20.32 -18.94 -24.19
CA ARG A 212 -21.46 -18.10 -23.76
C ARG A 212 -21.10 -17.16 -22.59
N ILE A 213 -20.20 -17.59 -21.72
CA ILE A 213 -19.72 -16.77 -20.59
C ILE A 213 -18.66 -15.78 -21.11
N CYS A 214 -17.68 -16.25 -21.87
CA CYS A 214 -16.63 -15.40 -22.46
C CYS A 214 -17.19 -14.19 -23.19
N LYS A 215 -18.24 -14.36 -24.00
CA LYS A 215 -18.90 -13.26 -24.73
C LYS A 215 -19.50 -12.17 -23.85
N ARG A 216 -19.81 -12.50 -22.59
CA ARG A 216 -20.38 -11.57 -21.60
C ARG A 216 -19.32 -10.91 -20.73
N LEU A 217 -18.07 -11.39 -20.80
CA LEU A 217 -17.01 -10.87 -19.93
C LEU A 217 -16.45 -9.55 -20.47
N ARG A 218 -16.31 -8.59 -19.56
CA ARG A 218 -15.56 -7.34 -19.72
C ARG A 218 -14.45 -7.37 -18.69
N VAL A 219 -13.23 -7.64 -19.13
CA VAL A 219 -12.09 -7.84 -18.25
C VAL A 219 -11.19 -6.63 -18.24
N VAL A 220 -10.87 -6.12 -17.05
CA VAL A 220 -9.81 -5.13 -16.85
C VAL A 220 -8.71 -5.81 -16.06
N GLN A 221 -7.54 -6.01 -16.65
CA GLN A 221 -6.45 -6.73 -16.01
C GLN A 221 -5.18 -5.91 -15.94
N GLN A 222 -4.64 -5.76 -14.72
CA GLN A 222 -3.28 -5.30 -14.54
C GLN A 222 -2.31 -6.42 -14.90
N THR A 223 -1.45 -6.15 -15.90
CA THR A 223 -0.54 -7.13 -16.46
C THR A 223 0.88 -6.58 -16.44
N ARG A 224 1.87 -7.42 -16.16
CA ARG A 224 3.27 -7.01 -16.33
C ARG A 224 3.59 -6.76 -17.80
N PRO A 225 4.52 -5.82 -18.13
CA PRO A 225 4.84 -5.48 -19.51
C PRO A 225 5.15 -6.71 -20.39
N GLU A 226 5.91 -7.64 -19.86
CA GLU A 226 6.36 -8.83 -20.57
C GLU A 226 5.25 -9.85 -20.90
N TYR A 227 4.05 -9.69 -20.32
CA TYR A 227 2.88 -10.58 -20.54
C TYR A 227 1.69 -9.88 -21.18
N GLN A 228 1.78 -8.59 -21.45
CA GLN A 228 0.64 -7.77 -21.87
C GLN A 228 0.08 -8.20 -23.22
N ASP A 229 0.95 -8.37 -24.21
CA ASP A 229 0.52 -8.75 -25.56
C ASP A 229 -0.04 -10.18 -25.61
N GLY A 230 0.60 -11.11 -24.91
CA GLY A 230 0.11 -12.49 -24.79
C GLY A 230 -1.25 -12.56 -24.09
N ALA A 231 -1.48 -11.75 -23.06
CA ALA A 231 -2.77 -11.67 -22.38
C ALA A 231 -3.87 -11.14 -23.31
N ARG A 232 -3.60 -10.05 -24.03
CA ARG A 232 -4.53 -9.46 -25.00
C ARG A 232 -4.89 -10.46 -26.10
N GLN A 233 -3.91 -11.18 -26.64
CA GLN A 233 -4.13 -12.17 -27.68
C GLN A 233 -5.00 -13.32 -27.16
N THR A 234 -4.70 -13.88 -25.98
CA THR A 234 -5.48 -14.96 -25.37
C THR A 234 -6.93 -14.55 -25.13
N TYR A 235 -7.19 -13.36 -24.63
CA TYR A 235 -8.57 -12.85 -24.46
C TYR A 235 -9.29 -12.69 -25.77
N LYS A 236 -8.63 -12.15 -26.79
CA LYS A 236 -9.20 -11.96 -28.13
C LYS A 236 -9.60 -13.31 -28.75
N GLU A 237 -8.73 -14.32 -28.67
CA GLU A 237 -9.00 -15.67 -29.18
C GLU A 237 -10.17 -16.34 -28.46
N ALA A 238 -10.33 -16.08 -27.16
CA ALA A 238 -11.44 -16.56 -26.35
C ALA A 238 -12.75 -15.76 -26.56
N GLY A 239 -12.75 -14.69 -27.35
CA GLY A 239 -13.90 -13.82 -27.56
C GLY A 239 -14.26 -12.97 -26.34
N VAL A 240 -13.28 -12.66 -25.50
CA VAL A 240 -13.42 -11.82 -24.30
C VAL A 240 -12.97 -10.40 -24.62
N GLU A 241 -13.79 -9.40 -24.29
CA GLU A 241 -13.38 -8.00 -24.35
C GLU A 241 -12.52 -7.67 -23.14
N ALA A 242 -11.25 -7.27 -23.38
CA ALA A 242 -10.30 -7.06 -22.31
C ALA A 242 -9.42 -5.83 -22.48
N ILE A 243 -9.21 -5.10 -21.40
CA ILE A 243 -8.23 -4.02 -21.26
C ILE A 243 -7.09 -4.55 -20.40
N CYS A 244 -5.90 -4.65 -20.99
CA CYS A 244 -4.70 -5.10 -20.29
C CYS A 244 -3.68 -3.97 -20.21
N GLU A 245 -3.42 -3.45 -19.01
CA GLU A 245 -2.48 -2.36 -18.79
C GLU A 245 -1.50 -2.69 -17.66
N THR A 246 -0.33 -2.06 -17.70
CA THR A 246 0.68 -2.26 -16.64
C THR A 246 0.34 -1.49 -15.37
N PHE A 247 -0.39 -0.41 -15.53
CA PHE A 247 -0.80 0.47 -14.44
C PHE A 247 -2.10 1.20 -14.84
N PHE A 248 -3.03 1.30 -13.91
CA PHE A 248 -4.24 2.11 -14.03
C PHE A 248 -4.14 3.34 -13.15
N SER A 249 -4.27 4.52 -13.72
CA SER A 249 -4.28 5.79 -12.98
C SER A 249 -5.62 6.07 -12.31
N ASP A 250 -6.67 5.39 -12.75
CA ASP A 250 -8.09 5.50 -12.38
C ASP A 250 -8.63 4.18 -11.82
N ILE A 251 -7.80 3.47 -11.06
CA ILE A 251 -8.14 2.14 -10.51
C ILE A 251 -9.44 2.18 -9.68
N GLU A 252 -9.74 3.29 -9.03
CA GLU A 252 -10.97 3.51 -8.28
C GLU A 252 -12.22 3.41 -9.14
N THR A 253 -12.18 3.89 -10.38
CA THR A 253 -13.27 3.75 -11.36
C THR A 253 -13.47 2.29 -11.74
N HIS A 254 -12.40 1.57 -11.99
CA HIS A 254 -12.47 0.14 -12.30
C HIS A 254 -12.97 -0.69 -11.11
N LEU A 255 -12.55 -0.35 -9.87
CA LEU A 255 -13.07 -0.96 -8.65
C LEU A 255 -14.58 -0.75 -8.50
N ALA A 256 -15.05 0.49 -8.72
CA ALA A 256 -16.46 0.83 -8.62
C ALA A 256 -17.33 0.09 -9.66
N ASN A 257 -16.84 -0.03 -10.88
CA ASN A 257 -17.55 -0.65 -12.00
C ASN A 257 -17.49 -2.19 -12.00
N ALA A 258 -16.53 -2.79 -11.32
CA ALA A 258 -16.40 -4.24 -11.28
C ALA A 258 -17.60 -4.91 -10.59
N HIS A 259 -18.04 -6.05 -11.13
CA HIS A 259 -18.93 -6.97 -10.45
C HIS A 259 -18.14 -7.95 -9.57
N TYR A 260 -16.99 -8.41 -10.05
CA TYR A 260 -16.09 -9.30 -9.32
C TYR A 260 -14.66 -8.80 -9.40
N ILE A 261 -13.93 -8.97 -8.31
CA ILE A 261 -12.52 -8.57 -8.26
C ILE A 261 -11.67 -9.79 -7.97
N ILE A 262 -10.62 -10.00 -8.77
CA ILE A 262 -9.62 -11.04 -8.56
C ILE A 262 -8.29 -10.34 -8.28
N GLY A 263 -7.68 -10.64 -7.15
CA GLY A 263 -6.46 -9.93 -6.80
C GLY A 263 -5.61 -10.61 -5.75
N ARG A 264 -4.49 -9.97 -5.43
CA ARG A 264 -3.68 -10.38 -4.29
C ARG A 264 -4.22 -9.76 -3.01
N ALA A 265 -4.13 -10.51 -1.90
CA ALA A 265 -4.54 -10.06 -0.58
C ALA A 265 -3.52 -9.10 0.08
N GLY A 266 -3.15 -8.02 -0.61
CA GLY A 266 -2.40 -6.92 -0.01
C GLY A 266 -3.31 -6.06 0.88
N ALA A 267 -2.82 -5.59 2.03
CA ALA A 267 -3.65 -4.89 3.01
C ALA A 267 -4.42 -3.70 2.41
N SER A 268 -3.77 -2.82 1.63
CA SER A 268 -4.44 -1.70 0.97
C SER A 268 -5.47 -2.17 -0.06
N SER A 269 -5.13 -3.20 -0.85
CA SER A 269 -6.08 -3.72 -1.86
C SER A 269 -7.31 -4.34 -1.20
N VAL A 270 -7.12 -5.13 -0.14
CA VAL A 270 -8.24 -5.72 0.62
C VAL A 270 -9.13 -4.63 1.21
N SER A 271 -8.54 -3.59 1.77
CA SER A 271 -9.29 -2.47 2.34
C SER A 271 -10.07 -1.70 1.25
N GLU A 272 -9.47 -1.43 0.09
CA GLU A 272 -10.15 -0.79 -1.04
C GLU A 272 -11.31 -1.65 -1.58
N ILE A 273 -11.10 -2.97 -1.71
CA ILE A 273 -12.14 -3.90 -2.15
C ILE A 273 -13.28 -3.97 -1.13
N ALA A 274 -12.95 -4.04 0.16
CA ALA A 274 -13.94 -4.12 1.23
C ALA A 274 -14.84 -2.87 1.29
N VAL A 275 -14.24 -1.68 1.18
CA VAL A 275 -15.01 -0.42 1.21
C VAL A 275 -15.92 -0.28 -0.02
N MET A 276 -15.52 -0.84 -1.17
CA MET A 276 -16.35 -0.89 -2.37
C MET A 276 -17.51 -1.89 -2.27
N GLY A 277 -17.52 -2.77 -1.26
CA GLY A 277 -18.56 -3.79 -1.09
C GLY A 277 -18.62 -4.80 -2.24
N LYS A 278 -17.49 -5.10 -2.87
CA LYS A 278 -17.45 -5.98 -4.05
C LYS A 278 -17.07 -7.42 -3.68
N PRO A 279 -17.77 -8.42 -4.23
CA PRO A 279 -17.31 -9.81 -4.16
C PRO A 279 -15.93 -9.97 -4.73
N SER A 280 -15.04 -10.65 -4.01
CA SER A 280 -13.65 -10.76 -4.43
C SER A 280 -13.06 -12.13 -4.18
N PHE A 281 -12.16 -12.52 -5.07
CA PHE A 281 -11.31 -13.69 -4.91
C PHE A 281 -9.86 -13.22 -4.71
N CYS A 282 -9.38 -13.33 -3.47
CA CYS A 282 -8.06 -12.85 -3.09
C CYS A 282 -7.05 -13.99 -3.02
N LEU A 283 -6.04 -13.94 -3.90
CA LEU A 283 -4.95 -14.90 -3.91
C LEU A 283 -3.95 -14.56 -2.80
N LEU A 284 -3.89 -15.42 -1.77
CA LEU A 284 -2.96 -15.27 -0.65
C LEU A 284 -1.51 -15.66 -1.01
N TYR A 285 -1.34 -16.62 -1.93
CA TYR A 285 -0.05 -17.22 -2.24
C TYR A 285 0.32 -17.06 -3.71
N THR A 286 1.21 -16.11 -4.00
CA THR A 286 1.85 -16.00 -5.32
C THR A 286 3.37 -16.19 -5.27
N SER A 287 3.96 -16.31 -4.08
CA SER A 287 5.36 -16.67 -3.82
C SER A 287 5.51 -16.99 -2.33
N PRO A 288 6.27 -18.02 -1.94
CA PRO A 288 6.56 -18.27 -0.54
C PRO A 288 7.31 -17.07 0.05
N SER A 289 6.62 -16.28 0.86
CA SER A 289 7.20 -15.22 1.66
C SER A 289 7.21 -15.68 3.12
N PRO A 290 8.27 -15.41 3.89
CA PRO A 290 8.25 -15.66 5.34
C PRO A 290 7.11 -14.94 6.08
N ARG A 291 6.47 -13.95 5.42
CA ARG A 291 5.27 -13.27 5.94
C ARG A 291 4.00 -14.08 5.68
N ASP A 292 3.96 -14.87 4.62
CA ASP A 292 2.78 -15.64 4.22
C ASP A 292 2.63 -16.91 5.07
N ALA A 293 3.73 -17.48 5.58
CA ALA A 293 3.74 -18.66 6.43
C ALA A 293 2.98 -18.47 7.76
N THR A 294 2.80 -17.23 8.20
CA THR A 294 2.04 -16.89 9.42
C THR A 294 0.55 -16.66 9.19
N LEU A 295 0.12 -16.43 7.95
CA LEU A 295 -1.29 -16.19 7.59
C LEU A 295 -2.00 -17.48 7.14
N SER A 296 -1.28 -18.59 6.91
CA SER A 296 -1.83 -19.82 6.32
C SER A 296 -2.43 -20.82 7.32
N ARG A 297 -2.56 -20.46 8.57
CA ARG A 297 -3.28 -21.29 9.53
C ARG A 297 -4.72 -20.79 9.70
N MET A 298 -5.52 -20.86 8.64
CA MET A 298 -6.94 -21.08 8.86
C MET A 298 -7.10 -22.54 9.31
N PRO A 299 -7.79 -22.82 10.42
CA PRO A 299 -8.15 -24.17 10.76
C PRO A 299 -8.98 -24.74 9.62
N SER A 300 -8.55 -25.84 9.05
CA SER A 300 -9.42 -26.72 8.31
C SER A 300 -10.40 -27.30 9.32
N SER A 301 -11.53 -26.66 9.53
CA SER A 301 -12.63 -27.21 10.30
C SER A 301 -13.84 -27.29 9.42
N ALA A 302 -14.10 -28.55 9.09
CA ALA A 302 -15.38 -29.23 8.81
C ALA A 302 -16.36 -28.52 7.90
#